data_df44006f69935da05c63eb69f5196116
#
_entry.id   df44006f69935da05c63eb69f5196116
#
_cell.length_a   1.000
_cell.length_b   1.000
_cell.length_c   1.000
_cell.angle_alpha   90.00
_cell.angle_beta   90.00
_cell.angle_gamma   90.00
#
_symmetry.space_group_name_H-M   'P 1'
#
loop_
_entity.id
_entity.type
_entity.pdbx_description
1 polymer ?
#
loop_
_entity_poly.entity_id
_entity_poly.type
_entity_poly.pdbx_seq_one_letter_code
_entity_poly.pdbx_strand_id
1 'polypeptide(L)'
;MKKLKIILLFSFILSIVILFFRIKNDSVEEKNITSIDGIVKEYSVDGDKLNIIIDNYKVIYYFKSEKELNDFNISYGDKIKFIGNSYIPKNNTNFNMFNYRLYLKSKKINYIFNADKYTVIKHNKNIFYKIKQSIKDRIERNNSSIYLKLFLLGNKEELDYNISSTYSNNGISHLFAVSGMHISLLTLIIYLILNKFIKNKILNNIIVSIFLVFFSFLTSFSSSILRAVMLFILCKIFKRIKTQYILLIIFMSLILYNPFYIYDIGFLYSFIITFGLIIFSDKINGKNYFIKVFKTSLISFLLGIPISILNFHEINLISPILNIIFVPFISFIIFPLSIITFVFPPLSCIFNFFINILEGLSIFFNNITYFKLVLKHVNLFYIFLYYFVITFIFYKNKVKYYVLFLFILIIHSNINYINSNFYLTMLDVGQGDSILIELPHNSLNILIDTGGKFKYNNDVWKVKKKEYSIASSITIPYLKSRGIKKIDYLILTHGDYDH
;
A
#
# COMPACT_ATOMS: atom_id res chain seq x y z
N MET A 1 -7.54 -27.11 24.58
CA MET A 1 -7.95 -26.33 23.39
C MET A 1 -9.19 -25.43 23.62
N LYS A 2 -10.28 -25.87 24.26
CA LYS A 2 -11.44 -24.98 24.53
C LYS A 2 -11.07 -23.75 25.37
N LYS A 3 -10.32 -23.90 26.47
CA LYS A 3 -9.86 -22.78 27.32
C LYS A 3 -9.04 -21.75 26.52
N LEU A 4 -8.11 -22.21 25.63
CA LEU A 4 -7.31 -21.31 24.80
C LEU A 4 -8.18 -20.49 23.83
N LYS A 5 -9.21 -21.10 23.23
CA LYS A 5 -10.14 -20.39 22.33
C LYS A 5 -10.90 -19.29 23.06
N ILE A 6 -11.38 -19.57 24.28
CA ILE A 6 -12.13 -18.60 25.11
C ILE A 6 -11.20 -17.42 25.49
N ILE A 7 -9.98 -17.71 25.93
CA ILE A 7 -8.99 -16.68 26.27
C ILE A 7 -8.69 -15.80 25.06
N LEU A 8 -8.44 -16.39 23.88
CA LEU A 8 -8.16 -15.65 22.67
C LEU A 8 -9.36 -14.80 22.21
N LEU A 9 -10.57 -15.31 22.32
CA LEU A 9 -11.78 -14.54 22.00
C LEU A 9 -11.93 -13.33 22.93
N PHE A 10 -11.78 -13.54 24.24
CA PHE A 10 -11.84 -12.46 25.21
C PHE A 10 -10.73 -11.41 24.97
N SER A 11 -9.48 -11.86 24.75
CA SER A 11 -8.36 -10.97 24.45
C SER A 11 -8.59 -10.19 23.15
N PHE A 12 -9.21 -10.80 22.14
CA PHE A 12 -9.56 -10.13 20.89
C PHE A 12 -10.61 -9.04 21.10
N ILE A 13 -11.70 -9.34 21.82
CA ILE A 13 -12.71 -8.33 22.16
C ILE A 13 -12.10 -7.18 22.96
N LEU A 14 -11.29 -7.50 23.97
CA LEU A 14 -10.59 -6.49 24.78
C LEU A 14 -9.65 -5.63 23.92
N SER A 15 -8.90 -6.23 22.99
CA SER A 15 -8.02 -5.47 22.11
C SER A 15 -8.77 -4.51 21.20
N ILE A 16 -9.98 -4.88 20.73
CA ILE A 16 -10.86 -4.01 19.94
C ILE A 16 -11.39 -2.86 20.81
N VAL A 17 -11.82 -3.12 22.03
CA VAL A 17 -12.29 -2.07 22.96
C VAL A 17 -11.16 -1.08 23.24
N ILE A 18 -9.96 -1.55 23.54
CA ILE A 18 -8.78 -0.70 23.77
C ILE A 18 -8.46 0.11 22.52
N LEU A 19 -8.55 -0.49 21.32
CA LEU A 19 -8.34 0.19 20.05
C LEU A 19 -9.30 1.38 19.90
N PHE A 20 -10.60 1.17 20.04
CA PHE A 20 -11.59 2.26 19.94
C PHE A 20 -11.35 3.36 20.96
N PHE A 21 -11.04 2.99 22.21
CA PHE A 21 -10.75 3.95 23.26
C PHE A 21 -9.51 4.79 22.95
N ARG A 22 -8.41 4.16 22.49
CA ARG A 22 -7.17 4.86 22.13
C ARG A 22 -7.33 5.75 20.91
N ILE A 23 -8.12 5.35 19.90
CA ILE A 23 -8.38 6.19 18.72
C ILE A 23 -9.24 7.39 19.10
N LYS A 24 -10.28 7.18 19.92
CA LYS A 24 -11.20 8.26 20.36
C LYS A 24 -10.48 9.32 21.20
N ASN A 25 -9.56 8.89 22.07
CA ASN A 25 -8.84 9.77 22.99
C ASN A 25 -7.50 10.25 22.42
N ASP A 26 -7.24 10.02 21.12
CA ASP A 26 -6.02 10.48 20.49
C ASP A 26 -6.09 11.98 20.20
N SER A 27 -5.43 12.76 21.03
CA SER A 27 -5.22 14.20 20.85
C SER A 27 -3.75 14.46 20.49
N VAL A 28 -3.52 15.15 19.40
CA VAL A 28 -2.22 15.69 19.02
C VAL A 28 -2.29 17.18 19.28
N GLU A 29 -1.43 17.69 20.19
CA GLU A 29 -1.36 19.09 20.50
C GLU A 29 -0.77 19.88 19.32
N GLU A 30 -1.36 21.02 19.00
CA GLU A 30 -0.76 21.96 18.05
C GLU A 30 0.47 22.61 18.73
N LYS A 31 1.63 22.29 18.19
CA LYS A 31 2.90 22.88 18.63
C LYS A 31 3.52 23.62 17.45
N ASN A 32 3.69 24.92 17.61
CA ASN A 32 4.47 25.72 16.66
C ASN A 32 5.95 25.47 16.89
N ILE A 33 6.46 24.38 16.29
CA ILE A 33 7.86 24.00 16.43
C ILE A 33 8.61 24.59 15.22
N THR A 34 9.57 25.45 15.51
CA THR A 34 10.38 26.14 14.49
C THR A 34 11.70 25.45 14.18
N SER A 35 12.11 24.49 15.00
CA SER A 35 13.28 23.66 14.72
C SER A 35 13.11 22.27 15.29
N ILE A 36 13.54 21.26 14.54
CA ILE A 36 13.57 19.86 14.95
C ILE A 36 14.95 19.29 14.67
N ASP A 37 15.37 18.35 15.50
CA ASP A 37 16.56 17.53 15.23
C ASP A 37 16.22 16.05 15.45
N GLY A 38 16.85 15.18 14.69
CA GLY A 38 16.60 13.75 14.81
C GLY A 38 17.37 12.91 13.79
N ILE A 39 17.12 11.61 13.84
CA ILE A 39 17.82 10.61 13.03
C ILE A 39 17.01 10.30 11.77
N VAL A 40 17.66 10.35 10.62
CA VAL A 40 17.07 10.01 9.32
C VAL A 40 16.76 8.51 9.27
N LYS A 41 15.47 8.16 9.24
CA LYS A 41 15.00 6.78 9.11
C LYS A 41 14.78 6.40 7.65
N GLU A 42 14.19 7.32 6.89
CA GLU A 42 13.91 7.17 5.46
C GLU A 42 14.08 8.52 4.78
N TYR A 43 14.51 8.51 3.52
CA TYR A 43 14.51 9.70 2.70
C TYR A 43 14.33 9.33 1.22
N SER A 44 13.75 10.26 0.48
CA SER A 44 13.58 10.17 -0.98
C SER A 44 13.65 11.57 -1.59
N VAL A 45 14.18 11.62 -2.81
CA VAL A 45 14.25 12.82 -3.63
C VAL A 45 13.39 12.62 -4.86
N ASP A 46 12.52 13.58 -5.15
CA ASP A 46 11.66 13.58 -6.33
C ASP A 46 11.65 14.97 -6.97
N GLY A 47 12.44 15.16 -8.02
CA GLY A 47 12.74 16.47 -8.57
C GLY A 47 13.43 17.37 -7.55
N ASP A 48 12.88 18.55 -7.33
CA ASP A 48 13.35 19.52 -6.34
C ASP A 48 12.94 19.20 -4.90
N LYS A 49 12.11 18.16 -4.68
CA LYS A 49 11.50 17.85 -3.39
C LYS A 49 12.23 16.73 -2.68
N LEU A 50 12.68 17.02 -1.45
CA LEU A 50 13.22 16.06 -0.51
C LEU A 50 12.17 15.73 0.55
N ASN A 51 11.86 14.45 0.70
CA ASN A 51 11.04 13.92 1.79
C ASN A 51 11.93 13.14 2.75
N ILE A 52 11.85 13.43 4.03
CA ILE A 52 12.60 12.71 5.09
C ILE A 52 11.64 12.32 6.20
N ILE A 53 11.84 11.13 6.77
CA ILE A 53 11.16 10.71 8.00
C ILE A 53 12.15 10.73 9.15
N ILE A 54 11.84 11.55 10.15
CA ILE A 54 12.59 11.69 11.39
C ILE A 54 11.62 11.51 12.56
N ASP A 55 11.86 10.52 13.41
CA ASP A 55 11.03 10.19 14.57
C ASP A 55 9.52 10.14 14.26
N ASN A 56 8.75 11.14 14.66
CA ASN A 56 7.33 11.30 14.39
C ASN A 56 7.00 12.44 13.42
N TYR A 57 8.02 12.94 12.70
CA TYR A 57 7.89 14.00 11.70
C TYR A 57 8.11 13.48 10.29
N LYS A 58 7.28 13.95 9.36
CA LYS A 58 7.58 13.92 7.93
C LYS A 58 8.08 15.30 7.52
N VAL A 59 9.37 15.41 7.23
CA VAL A 59 10.02 16.65 6.78
C VAL A 59 9.94 16.77 5.28
N ILE A 60 9.56 17.94 4.80
CA ILE A 60 9.53 18.31 3.40
C ILE A 60 10.49 19.48 3.24
N TYR A 61 11.43 19.34 2.30
CA TYR A 61 12.36 20.39 1.94
C TYR A 61 12.39 20.54 0.41
N TYR A 62 12.51 21.75 -0.09
CA TYR A 62 12.66 22.04 -1.52
C TYR A 62 14.03 22.61 -1.78
N PHE A 63 14.82 21.96 -2.64
CA PHE A 63 16.12 22.45 -3.07
C PHE A 63 15.96 23.75 -3.83
N LYS A 64 16.82 24.74 -3.50
CA LYS A 64 16.75 26.07 -4.09
C LYS A 64 17.48 26.16 -5.42
N SER A 65 18.44 25.27 -5.67
CA SER A 65 19.24 25.22 -6.90
C SER A 65 19.65 23.78 -7.22
N GLU A 66 19.94 23.53 -8.50
CA GLU A 66 20.48 22.25 -8.96
C GLU A 66 21.83 21.92 -8.30
N LYS A 67 22.65 22.95 -8.02
CA LYS A 67 23.90 22.78 -7.30
C LYS A 67 23.67 22.22 -5.90
N GLU A 68 22.70 22.74 -5.16
CA GLU A 68 22.34 22.25 -3.82
C GLU A 68 21.85 20.80 -3.86
N LEU A 69 21.09 20.44 -4.91
CA LEU A 69 20.64 19.05 -5.14
C LEU A 69 21.83 18.12 -5.41
N ASN A 70 22.79 18.54 -6.23
CA ASN A 70 23.97 17.75 -6.57
C ASN A 70 24.95 17.61 -5.40
N ASP A 71 25.04 18.65 -4.54
CA ASP A 71 25.87 18.65 -3.33
C ASP A 71 25.19 17.93 -2.15
N PHE A 72 23.96 17.43 -2.35
CA PHE A 72 23.17 16.77 -1.33
C PHE A 72 23.84 15.45 -0.88
N ASN A 73 24.22 15.40 0.40
CA ASN A 73 24.91 14.24 0.99
C ASN A 73 24.34 13.89 2.35
N ILE A 74 23.16 13.33 2.37
CA ILE A 74 22.52 12.81 3.59
C ILE A 74 22.40 11.30 3.47
N SER A 75 22.75 10.61 4.58
CA SER A 75 22.70 9.16 4.67
C SER A 75 21.71 8.68 5.72
N TYR A 76 21.25 7.45 5.60
CA TYR A 76 20.45 6.80 6.65
C TYR A 76 21.17 6.87 8.01
N GLY A 77 20.42 7.26 9.03
CA GLY A 77 20.94 7.33 10.38
C GLY A 77 21.71 8.62 10.73
N ASP A 78 21.92 9.53 9.78
CA ASP A 78 22.51 10.83 10.09
C ASP A 78 21.60 11.61 11.03
N LYS A 79 22.20 12.37 11.96
CA LYS A 79 21.49 13.32 12.81
C LYS A 79 21.47 14.68 12.14
N ILE A 80 20.26 15.16 11.84
CA ILE A 80 20.05 16.41 11.09
C ILE A 80 19.18 17.35 11.92
N LYS A 81 19.47 18.64 11.85
CA LYS A 81 18.63 19.73 12.35
C LYS A 81 17.95 20.41 11.18
N PHE A 82 16.65 20.59 11.28
CA PHE A 82 15.83 21.36 10.35
C PHE A 82 15.28 22.60 11.03
N ILE A 83 15.20 23.68 10.28
CA ILE A 83 14.59 24.96 10.69
C ILE A 83 13.45 25.21 9.71
N GLY A 84 12.27 25.55 10.22
CA GLY A 84 11.06 25.76 9.44
C GLY A 84 9.83 25.76 10.33
N ASN A 85 8.70 25.26 9.83
CA ASN A 85 7.44 25.24 10.56
C ASN A 85 6.78 23.86 10.55
N SER A 86 6.28 23.45 11.73
CA SER A 86 5.49 22.23 11.86
C SER A 86 4.00 22.51 11.78
N TYR A 87 3.25 21.56 11.20
CA TYR A 87 1.80 21.58 11.27
C TYR A 87 1.23 20.16 11.36
N ILE A 88 0.03 20.05 11.90
CA ILE A 88 -0.71 18.80 11.96
C ILE A 88 -1.40 18.60 10.61
N PRO A 89 -1.24 17.43 9.96
CA PRO A 89 -1.99 17.13 8.74
C PRO A 89 -3.51 17.25 8.98
N LYS A 90 -4.22 17.93 8.08
CA LYS A 90 -5.67 18.05 8.15
C LYS A 90 -6.33 16.68 7.86
N ASN A 91 -7.51 16.47 8.42
CA ASN A 91 -8.37 15.37 7.96
C ASN A 91 -8.85 15.67 6.53
N ASN A 92 -9.29 14.63 5.83
CA ASN A 92 -9.95 14.82 4.54
C ASN A 92 -11.22 15.65 4.74
N THR A 93 -11.45 16.60 3.86
CA THR A 93 -12.62 17.48 3.82
C THR A 93 -13.70 16.93 2.91
N ASN A 94 -13.32 16.22 1.84
CA ASN A 94 -14.25 15.52 0.96
C ASN A 94 -14.68 14.18 1.58
N PHE A 95 -15.98 13.88 1.53
CA PHE A 95 -16.55 12.65 2.08
C PHE A 95 -15.99 11.40 1.41
N ASN A 96 -15.84 10.32 2.18
CA ASN A 96 -15.44 8.99 1.72
C ASN A 96 -14.06 8.92 1.05
N MET A 97 -13.23 9.94 1.22
CA MET A 97 -11.90 10.00 0.65
C MET A 97 -10.84 9.44 1.60
N PHE A 98 -9.69 9.09 1.03
CA PHE A 98 -8.54 8.61 1.80
C PHE A 98 -8.09 9.65 2.84
N ASN A 99 -8.01 9.25 4.12
CA ASN A 99 -7.58 10.13 5.19
C ASN A 99 -6.05 10.04 5.39
N TYR A 100 -5.34 11.01 4.82
CA TYR A 100 -3.89 11.06 4.87
C TYR A 100 -3.34 11.23 6.30
N ARG A 101 -4.03 11.97 7.18
CA ARG A 101 -3.64 12.14 8.59
C ARG A 101 -3.63 10.80 9.32
N LEU A 102 -4.70 10.00 9.20
CA LEU A 102 -4.81 8.70 9.85
C LEU A 102 -3.79 7.70 9.29
N TYR A 103 -3.53 7.76 7.97
CA TYR A 103 -2.47 6.98 7.34
C TYR A 103 -1.09 7.34 7.90
N LEU A 104 -0.76 8.63 8.03
CA LEU A 104 0.51 9.05 8.64
C LEU A 104 0.64 8.57 10.09
N LYS A 105 -0.43 8.62 10.88
CA LYS A 105 -0.47 8.04 12.24
C LYS A 105 -0.19 6.53 12.24
N SER A 106 -0.64 5.80 11.20
CA SER A 106 -0.28 4.39 11.07
C SER A 106 1.23 4.16 10.90
N LYS A 107 1.94 5.16 10.37
CA LYS A 107 3.42 5.20 10.28
C LYS A 107 4.08 5.86 11.49
N LYS A 108 3.30 6.18 12.54
CA LYS A 108 3.73 6.94 13.73
C LYS A 108 4.22 8.36 13.42
N ILE A 109 3.70 8.96 12.35
CA ILE A 109 3.99 10.34 11.96
C ILE A 109 2.80 11.19 12.40
N ASN A 110 3.04 12.15 13.29
CA ASN A 110 2.01 13.05 13.82
C ASN A 110 2.05 14.44 13.18
N TYR A 111 3.22 14.86 12.70
CA TYR A 111 3.46 16.20 12.18
C TYR A 111 4.11 16.16 10.81
N ILE A 112 3.77 17.15 9.99
CA ILE A 112 4.53 17.50 8.78
C ILE A 112 5.34 18.75 9.12
N PHE A 113 6.61 18.77 8.75
CA PHE A 113 7.53 19.88 8.96
C PHE A 113 8.01 20.40 7.61
N ASN A 114 7.62 21.62 7.28
CA ASN A 114 8.15 22.31 6.11
C ASN A 114 9.46 22.98 6.48
N ALA A 115 10.55 22.49 5.96
CA ALA A 115 11.88 22.97 6.27
C ALA A 115 12.32 24.04 5.26
N ASP A 116 12.90 25.14 5.80
CA ASP A 116 13.53 26.22 5.01
C ASP A 116 15.03 26.01 4.89
N LYS A 117 15.63 25.38 5.92
CA LYS A 117 17.07 25.08 6.00
C LYS A 117 17.30 23.76 6.73
N TYR A 118 18.41 23.11 6.40
CA TYR A 118 18.89 21.96 7.16
C TYR A 118 20.38 22.03 7.41
N THR A 119 20.83 21.38 8.48
CA THR A 119 22.24 21.21 8.82
C THR A 119 22.48 19.80 9.34
N VAL A 120 23.51 19.13 8.81
CA VAL A 120 23.93 17.83 9.30
C VAL A 120 24.74 18.04 10.58
N ILE A 121 24.20 17.56 11.71
CA ILE A 121 24.87 17.67 13.02
C ILE A 121 25.96 16.61 13.15
N LYS A 122 25.64 15.38 12.74
CA LYS A 122 26.54 14.23 12.91
C LYS A 122 26.23 13.14 11.88
N HIS A 123 27.27 12.67 11.22
CA HIS A 123 27.15 11.47 10.37
C HIS A 123 27.05 10.20 11.21
N ASN A 124 26.28 9.27 10.70
CA ASN A 124 25.97 8.04 11.42
C ASN A 124 27.17 7.09 11.55
N LYS A 125 27.31 6.52 12.76
CA LYS A 125 28.31 5.48 13.08
C LYS A 125 27.71 4.06 13.20
N ASN A 126 26.36 3.94 13.21
CA ASN A 126 25.68 2.66 13.41
C ASN A 126 25.86 1.76 12.17
N ILE A 127 26.37 0.54 12.39
CA ILE A 127 26.68 -0.42 11.34
C ILE A 127 25.45 -0.80 10.48
N PHE A 128 24.26 -0.91 11.09
CA PHE A 128 23.04 -1.29 10.36
C PHE A 128 22.62 -0.23 9.35
N TYR A 129 22.65 1.05 9.71
CA TYR A 129 22.37 2.15 8.80
C TYR A 129 23.44 2.30 7.73
N LYS A 130 24.72 2.08 8.07
CA LYS A 130 25.81 2.05 7.07
C LYS A 130 25.58 0.97 6.04
N ILE A 131 25.19 -0.25 6.46
CA ILE A 131 24.88 -1.35 5.54
C ILE A 131 23.66 -0.96 4.68
N LYS A 132 22.60 -0.40 5.26
CA LYS A 132 21.41 0.06 4.50
C LYS A 132 21.80 1.11 3.44
N GLN A 133 22.66 2.07 3.80
CA GLN A 133 23.15 3.08 2.87
C GLN A 133 24.02 2.45 1.76
N SER A 134 24.96 1.60 2.10
CA SER A 134 25.82 0.90 1.13
C SER A 134 24.98 0.06 0.13
N ILE A 135 23.91 -0.59 0.60
CA ILE A 135 22.98 -1.31 -0.27
C ILE A 135 22.28 -0.33 -1.22
N LYS A 136 21.79 0.81 -0.71
CA LYS A 136 21.16 1.85 -1.54
C LYS A 136 22.13 2.38 -2.58
N ASP A 137 23.34 2.78 -2.19
CA ASP A 137 24.36 3.34 -3.08
C ASP A 137 24.74 2.34 -4.19
N ARG A 138 24.85 1.05 -3.82
CA ARG A 138 25.12 -0.01 -4.81
C ARG A 138 23.96 -0.17 -5.81
N ILE A 139 22.72 -0.07 -5.34
CA ILE A 139 21.53 -0.12 -6.21
C ILE A 139 21.51 1.09 -7.14
N GLU A 140 21.81 2.30 -6.65
CA GLU A 140 21.76 3.55 -7.43
C GLU A 140 22.79 3.58 -8.55
N ARG A 141 23.90 2.88 -8.41
CA ARG A 141 24.88 2.69 -9.49
C ARG A 141 24.42 1.72 -10.58
N ASN A 142 23.27 1.07 -10.39
CA ASN A 142 22.75 0.09 -11.34
C ASN A 142 21.68 0.73 -12.24
N ASN A 143 21.70 0.46 -13.54
CA ASN A 143 20.70 0.94 -14.50
C ASN A 143 19.26 0.47 -14.20
N SER A 144 19.09 -0.52 -13.33
CA SER A 144 17.80 -1.07 -12.90
C SER A 144 17.38 -0.58 -11.52
N SER A 145 17.88 0.56 -11.06
CA SER A 145 17.78 1.02 -9.66
C SER A 145 16.36 1.08 -9.12
N ILE A 146 15.36 1.49 -9.90
CA ILE A 146 13.97 1.68 -9.48
C ILE A 146 13.37 0.37 -8.95
N TYR A 147 13.41 -0.71 -9.75
CA TYR A 147 12.85 -2.01 -9.34
C TYR A 147 13.70 -2.74 -8.29
N LEU A 148 15.01 -2.52 -8.29
CA LEU A 148 15.87 -3.03 -7.23
C LEU A 148 15.55 -2.35 -5.88
N LYS A 149 15.35 -1.01 -5.85
CA LYS A 149 14.89 -0.30 -4.63
C LYS A 149 13.53 -0.81 -4.17
N LEU A 150 12.62 -1.06 -5.12
CA LEU A 150 11.29 -1.56 -4.83
C LEU A 150 11.32 -2.94 -4.15
N PHE A 151 12.07 -3.91 -4.68
CA PHE A 151 12.07 -5.27 -4.15
C PHE A 151 13.02 -5.49 -2.96
N LEU A 152 14.14 -4.75 -2.89
CA LEU A 152 15.16 -4.96 -1.86
C LEU A 152 15.03 -3.97 -0.69
N LEU A 153 14.55 -2.75 -0.94
CA LEU A 153 14.36 -1.72 0.10
C LEU A 153 12.89 -1.40 0.38
N GLY A 154 11.95 -1.94 -0.41
CA GLY A 154 10.52 -1.67 -0.26
C GLY A 154 10.10 -0.25 -0.66
N ASN A 155 10.97 0.50 -1.34
CA ASN A 155 10.70 1.87 -1.76
C ASN A 155 9.97 1.90 -3.12
N LYS A 156 8.75 2.50 -3.14
CA LYS A 156 7.90 2.63 -4.33
C LYS A 156 7.83 4.07 -4.85
N GLU A 157 8.46 5.02 -4.18
CA GLU A 157 8.27 6.44 -4.46
C GLU A 157 8.84 6.84 -5.83
N GLU A 158 9.86 6.12 -6.30
CA GLU A 158 10.53 6.40 -7.57
C GLU A 158 9.87 5.74 -8.79
N LEU A 159 8.84 4.90 -8.59
CA LEU A 159 8.13 4.27 -9.71
C LEU A 159 7.31 5.32 -10.46
N ASP A 160 7.40 5.32 -11.80
CA ASP A 160 6.62 6.20 -12.66
C ASP A 160 5.11 6.10 -12.37
N TYR A 161 4.44 7.27 -12.35
CA TYR A 161 3.02 7.33 -12.01
C TYR A 161 2.16 6.53 -12.99
N ASN A 162 2.43 6.62 -14.29
CA ASN A 162 1.64 5.94 -15.31
C ASN A 162 1.76 4.42 -15.14
N ILE A 163 2.98 3.91 -14.95
CA ILE A 163 3.23 2.48 -14.69
C ILE A 163 2.58 2.04 -13.38
N SER A 164 2.73 2.82 -12.30
CA SER A 164 2.09 2.53 -11.02
C SER A 164 0.57 2.48 -11.13
N SER A 165 -0.02 3.36 -11.95
CA SER A 165 -1.47 3.38 -12.19
C SER A 165 -1.93 2.15 -12.97
N THR A 166 -1.16 1.66 -13.98
CA THR A 166 -1.51 0.41 -14.68
C THR A 166 -1.49 -0.79 -13.73
N TYR A 167 -0.52 -0.86 -12.81
CA TYR A 167 -0.49 -1.92 -11.80
C TYR A 167 -1.70 -1.87 -10.85
N SER A 168 -2.12 -0.68 -10.46
CA SER A 168 -3.31 -0.49 -9.63
C SER A 168 -4.57 -0.89 -10.37
N ASN A 169 -4.73 -0.41 -11.59
CA ASN A 169 -5.87 -0.69 -12.45
C ASN A 169 -6.04 -2.18 -12.77
N ASN A 170 -4.94 -2.90 -12.93
CA ASN A 170 -4.94 -4.35 -13.15
C ASN A 170 -5.13 -5.15 -11.85
N GLY A 171 -5.11 -4.50 -10.68
CA GLY A 171 -5.22 -5.16 -9.37
C GLY A 171 -3.96 -5.92 -8.95
N ILE A 172 -2.82 -5.64 -9.58
CA ILE A 172 -1.54 -6.33 -9.32
C ILE A 172 -0.55 -5.51 -8.46
N SER A 173 -0.93 -4.31 -8.01
CA SER A 173 -0.08 -3.45 -7.15
C SER A 173 0.48 -4.14 -5.91
N HIS A 174 -0.21 -5.17 -5.40
CA HIS A 174 0.21 -5.96 -4.25
C HIS A 174 1.47 -6.79 -4.52
N LEU A 175 1.78 -7.10 -5.79
CA LEU A 175 2.97 -7.84 -6.20
C LEU A 175 4.24 -6.97 -6.16
N PHE A 176 4.07 -5.64 -6.24
CA PHE A 176 5.13 -4.63 -6.16
C PHE A 176 5.32 -4.07 -4.74
N ALA A 177 4.52 -4.51 -3.79
CA ALA A 177 4.81 -4.37 -2.37
C ALA A 177 5.56 -5.60 -1.90
N VAL A 178 6.65 -5.43 -1.18
CA VAL A 178 7.29 -6.58 -0.53
C VAL A 178 6.27 -7.22 0.41
N SER A 179 5.95 -8.48 0.16
CA SER A 179 4.82 -9.20 0.76
C SER A 179 5.26 -10.52 1.40
N GLY A 180 4.31 -11.21 2.04
CA GLY A 180 4.55 -12.55 2.59
C GLY A 180 5.06 -13.57 1.56
N MET A 181 4.69 -13.41 0.28
CA MET A 181 5.20 -14.24 -0.81
C MET A 181 6.71 -14.05 -0.99
N HIS A 182 7.18 -12.80 -1.03
CA HIS A 182 8.61 -12.49 -1.15
C HIS A 182 9.40 -12.99 0.07
N ILE A 183 8.85 -12.85 1.28
CA ILE A 183 9.46 -13.42 2.50
C ILE A 183 9.56 -14.96 2.42
N SER A 184 8.53 -15.63 1.90
CA SER A 184 8.54 -17.08 1.72
C SER A 184 9.58 -17.52 0.70
N LEU A 185 9.72 -16.79 -0.41
CA LEU A 185 10.74 -17.06 -1.44
C LEU A 185 12.16 -16.83 -0.90
N LEU A 186 12.41 -15.72 -0.20
CA LEU A 186 13.68 -15.46 0.47
C LEU A 186 14.01 -16.57 1.47
N THR A 187 13.04 -16.96 2.27
CA THR A 187 13.19 -18.05 3.23
C THR A 187 13.58 -19.34 2.53
N LEU A 188 12.92 -19.69 1.42
CA LEU A 188 13.22 -20.88 0.63
C LEU A 188 14.64 -20.84 0.07
N ILE A 189 15.04 -19.73 -0.56
CA ILE A 189 16.38 -19.55 -1.14
C ILE A 189 17.45 -19.72 -0.06
N ILE A 190 17.28 -19.08 1.10
CA ILE A 190 18.23 -19.16 2.20
C ILE A 190 18.31 -20.59 2.74
N TYR A 191 17.19 -21.30 2.91
CA TYR A 191 17.22 -22.71 3.33
C TYR A 191 17.89 -23.61 2.32
N LEU A 192 17.68 -23.41 1.02
CA LEU A 192 18.35 -24.19 -0.03
C LEU A 192 19.88 -24.04 0.05
N ILE A 193 20.36 -22.84 0.37
CA ILE A 193 21.78 -22.59 0.56
C ILE A 193 22.27 -23.20 1.88
N LEU A 194 21.64 -22.88 3.00
CA LEU A 194 22.09 -23.29 4.33
C LEU A 194 22.10 -24.82 4.52
N ASN A 195 21.07 -25.50 3.99
CA ASN A 195 20.97 -26.96 4.14
C ASN A 195 22.12 -27.73 3.44
N LYS A 196 22.84 -27.09 2.49
CA LYS A 196 24.06 -27.68 1.90
C LYS A 196 25.22 -27.68 2.86
N PHE A 197 25.31 -26.72 3.77
CA PHE A 197 26.46 -26.52 4.66
C PHE A 197 26.14 -26.86 6.12
N ILE A 198 24.90 -26.67 6.56
CA ILE A 198 24.49 -26.79 7.95
C ILE A 198 23.36 -27.83 8.06
N LYS A 199 23.66 -28.96 8.71
CA LYS A 199 22.68 -30.03 8.96
C LYS A 199 21.72 -29.73 10.13
N ASN A 200 22.10 -28.81 11.04
CA ASN A 200 21.32 -28.48 12.21
C ASN A 200 20.14 -27.60 11.85
N LYS A 201 18.91 -28.15 11.86
CA LYS A 201 17.66 -27.44 11.53
C LYS A 201 17.34 -26.27 12.48
N ILE A 202 17.74 -26.35 13.76
CA ILE A 202 17.50 -25.28 14.74
C ILE A 202 18.40 -24.09 14.38
N LEU A 203 19.68 -24.33 14.10
CA LEU A 203 20.62 -23.29 13.71
C LEU A 203 20.16 -22.61 12.40
N ASN A 204 19.71 -23.38 11.41
CA ASN A 204 19.17 -22.83 10.17
C ASN A 204 17.95 -21.93 10.44
N ASN A 205 17.02 -22.34 11.33
CA ASN A 205 15.89 -21.51 11.69
C ASN A 205 16.31 -20.19 12.36
N ILE A 206 17.34 -20.21 13.20
CA ILE A 206 17.86 -19.01 13.88
C ILE A 206 18.49 -18.07 12.85
N ILE A 207 19.36 -18.58 11.98
CA ILE A 207 20.02 -17.77 10.94
C ILE A 207 18.98 -17.12 10.02
N VAL A 208 18.00 -17.89 9.53
CA VAL A 208 16.91 -17.37 8.70
C VAL A 208 16.12 -16.31 9.46
N SER A 209 15.79 -16.51 10.73
CA SER A 209 15.06 -15.54 11.53
C SER A 209 15.82 -14.21 11.68
N ILE A 210 17.12 -14.28 11.97
CA ILE A 210 17.98 -13.08 12.07
C ILE A 210 18.01 -12.34 10.73
N PHE A 211 18.18 -13.07 9.61
CA PHE A 211 18.17 -12.48 8.28
C PHE A 211 16.83 -11.79 7.96
N LEU A 212 15.70 -12.43 8.27
CA LEU A 212 14.37 -11.86 8.02
C LEU A 212 14.10 -10.62 8.87
N VAL A 213 14.57 -10.58 10.12
CA VAL A 213 14.50 -9.38 10.97
C VAL A 213 15.34 -8.26 10.36
N PHE A 214 16.56 -8.56 9.89
CA PHE A 214 17.40 -7.60 9.20
C PHE A 214 16.75 -7.11 7.89
N PHE A 215 16.17 -8.00 7.11
CA PHE A 215 15.43 -7.62 5.90
C PHE A 215 14.21 -6.72 6.22
N SER A 216 13.52 -6.96 7.34
CA SER A 216 12.46 -6.06 7.81
C SER A 216 12.99 -4.65 8.12
N PHE A 217 14.19 -4.54 8.67
CA PHE A 217 14.86 -3.25 8.90
C PHE A 217 15.19 -2.56 7.57
N LEU A 218 15.72 -3.27 6.57
CA LEU A 218 16.02 -2.72 5.24
C LEU A 218 14.76 -2.14 4.59
N THR A 219 13.63 -2.81 4.74
CA THR A 219 12.32 -2.43 4.17
C THR A 219 11.49 -1.56 5.12
N SER A 220 12.14 -0.92 6.10
CA SER A 220 11.54 0.04 7.04
C SER A 220 10.33 -0.51 7.81
N PHE A 221 10.38 -1.79 8.16
CA PHE A 221 9.37 -2.47 8.98
C PHE A 221 7.93 -2.32 8.46
N SER A 222 7.71 -2.41 7.14
CA SER A 222 6.36 -2.34 6.61
C SER A 222 5.44 -3.38 7.28
N SER A 223 4.17 -3.02 7.49
CA SER A 223 3.20 -3.84 8.26
C SER A 223 3.01 -5.24 7.70
N SER A 224 3.06 -5.39 6.36
CA SER A 224 2.96 -6.69 5.68
C SER A 224 4.17 -7.58 5.93
N ILE A 225 5.38 -7.01 5.93
CA ILE A 225 6.63 -7.74 6.20
C ILE A 225 6.70 -8.14 7.67
N LEU A 226 6.41 -7.20 8.60
CA LEU A 226 6.37 -7.48 10.03
C LEU A 226 5.47 -8.68 10.33
N ARG A 227 4.24 -8.68 9.78
CA ARG A 227 3.32 -9.81 9.94
C ARG A 227 3.94 -11.13 9.44
N ALA A 228 4.53 -11.13 8.24
CA ALA A 228 5.09 -12.34 7.64
C ALA A 228 6.29 -12.89 8.42
N VAL A 229 7.18 -12.01 8.86
CA VAL A 229 8.36 -12.38 9.65
C VAL A 229 7.96 -12.86 11.05
N MET A 230 7.07 -12.13 11.73
CA MET A 230 6.53 -12.57 13.02
C MET A 230 5.83 -13.92 12.92
N LEU A 231 5.03 -14.13 11.85
CA LEU A 231 4.35 -15.40 11.62
C LEU A 231 5.36 -16.54 11.43
N PHE A 232 6.39 -16.32 10.62
CA PHE A 232 7.46 -17.31 10.41
C PHE A 232 8.13 -17.68 11.75
N ILE A 233 8.59 -16.68 12.51
CA ILE A 233 9.32 -16.91 13.78
C ILE A 233 8.42 -17.62 14.80
N LEU A 234 7.21 -17.10 15.02
CA LEU A 234 6.30 -17.67 16.03
C LEU A 234 5.81 -19.06 15.66
N CYS A 235 5.61 -19.38 14.38
CA CYS A 235 5.31 -20.75 13.96
C CYS A 235 6.47 -21.72 14.20
N LYS A 236 7.73 -21.26 14.15
CA LYS A 236 8.88 -22.10 14.49
C LYS A 236 9.03 -22.32 16.00
N ILE A 237 8.67 -21.33 16.80
CA ILE A 237 8.69 -21.41 18.28
C ILE A 237 7.50 -22.24 18.79
N PHE A 238 6.29 -21.89 18.37
CA PHE A 238 5.05 -22.47 18.88
C PHE A 238 4.47 -23.56 17.96
N LYS A 239 5.22 -24.63 17.74
CA LYS A 239 4.85 -25.73 16.81
C LYS A 239 3.52 -26.42 17.14
N ARG A 240 3.05 -26.36 18.40
CA ARG A 240 1.78 -27.00 18.84
C ARG A 240 0.55 -26.11 18.67
N ILE A 241 0.75 -24.81 18.38
CA ILE A 241 -0.35 -23.85 18.20
C ILE A 241 -0.70 -23.78 16.71
N LYS A 242 -1.99 -23.84 16.38
CA LYS A 242 -2.43 -23.69 14.99
C LYS A 242 -2.09 -22.29 14.46
N THR A 243 -1.63 -22.21 13.23
CA THR A 243 -1.19 -20.98 12.57
C THR A 243 -2.21 -19.84 12.63
N GLN A 244 -3.51 -20.17 12.55
CA GLN A 244 -4.59 -19.17 12.66
C GLN A 244 -4.61 -18.45 14.03
N TYR A 245 -4.28 -19.13 15.12
CA TYR A 245 -4.23 -18.50 16.45
C TYR A 245 -2.96 -17.67 16.62
N ILE A 246 -1.85 -18.12 16.05
CA ILE A 246 -0.60 -17.33 16.01
C ILE A 246 -0.85 -16.03 15.24
N LEU A 247 -1.51 -16.09 14.08
CA LEU A 247 -1.85 -14.91 13.29
C LEU A 247 -2.77 -13.94 14.07
N LEU A 248 -3.74 -14.47 14.82
CA LEU A 248 -4.61 -13.65 15.67
C LEU A 248 -3.82 -12.95 16.78
N ILE A 249 -2.88 -13.65 17.43
CA ILE A 249 -1.99 -13.06 18.44
C ILE A 249 -1.16 -11.93 17.84
N ILE A 250 -0.59 -12.13 16.63
CA ILE A 250 0.19 -11.10 15.92
C ILE A 250 -0.69 -9.88 15.63
N PHE A 251 -1.92 -10.10 15.16
CA PHE A 251 -2.88 -9.03 14.88
C PHE A 251 -3.14 -8.19 16.14
N MET A 252 -3.50 -8.84 17.24
CA MET A 252 -3.74 -8.16 18.52
C MET A 252 -2.50 -7.39 19.01
N SER A 253 -1.32 -8.00 18.92
CA SER A 253 -0.06 -7.36 19.35
C SER A 253 0.25 -6.12 18.54
N LEU A 254 0.06 -6.15 17.22
CA LEU A 254 0.31 -5.00 16.35
C LEU A 254 -0.71 -3.88 16.54
N ILE A 255 -1.99 -4.20 16.76
CA ILE A 255 -3.02 -3.19 17.06
C ILE A 255 -2.77 -2.54 18.44
N LEU A 256 -2.38 -3.32 19.44
CA LEU A 256 -2.03 -2.77 20.74
C LEU A 256 -0.77 -1.89 20.68
N TYR A 257 0.18 -2.23 19.80
CA TYR A 257 1.38 -1.41 19.57
C TYR A 257 1.07 -0.09 18.86
N ASN A 258 0.27 -0.14 17.77
CA ASN A 258 -0.21 1.04 17.06
C ASN A 258 -1.66 0.85 16.60
N PRO A 259 -2.65 1.47 17.28
CA PRO A 259 -4.06 1.31 16.93
C PRO A 259 -4.40 1.84 15.53
N PHE A 260 -3.61 2.78 15.00
CA PHE A 260 -3.81 3.36 13.68
C PHE A 260 -3.45 2.43 12.51
N TYR A 261 -2.86 1.25 12.76
CA TYR A 261 -2.65 0.26 11.70
C TYR A 261 -3.92 -0.15 10.95
N ILE A 262 -5.11 0.00 11.54
CA ILE A 262 -6.39 -0.23 10.85
C ILE A 262 -6.62 0.74 9.67
N TYR A 263 -5.94 1.88 9.63
CA TYR A 263 -5.96 2.84 8.53
C TYR A 263 -4.85 2.60 7.50
N ASP A 264 -3.99 1.61 7.72
CA ASP A 264 -3.05 1.12 6.71
C ASP A 264 -3.75 0.03 5.87
N ILE A 265 -4.14 0.37 4.66
CA ILE A 265 -4.83 -0.54 3.73
C ILE A 265 -4.01 -1.82 3.50
N GLY A 266 -2.68 -1.69 3.41
CA GLY A 266 -1.77 -2.83 3.28
C GLY A 266 -1.84 -3.79 4.48
N PHE A 267 -1.99 -3.25 5.70
CA PHE A 267 -2.22 -4.04 6.91
C PHE A 267 -3.52 -4.83 6.83
N LEU A 268 -4.63 -4.18 6.47
CA LEU A 268 -5.94 -4.83 6.36
C LEU A 268 -5.93 -5.98 5.34
N TYR A 269 -5.45 -5.71 4.11
CA TYR A 269 -5.32 -6.75 3.09
C TYR A 269 -4.43 -7.90 3.56
N SER A 270 -3.29 -7.57 4.16
CA SER A 270 -2.31 -8.56 4.59
C SER A 270 -2.88 -9.53 5.62
N PHE A 271 -3.66 -9.04 6.61
CA PHE A 271 -4.25 -9.90 7.64
C PHE A 271 -5.49 -10.64 7.14
N ILE A 272 -6.45 -9.96 6.50
CA ILE A 272 -7.71 -10.57 6.06
C ILE A 272 -7.45 -11.66 5.03
N ILE A 273 -6.61 -11.41 4.04
CA ILE A 273 -6.28 -12.39 3.01
C ILE A 273 -5.52 -13.57 3.62
N THR A 274 -4.49 -13.33 4.45
CA THR A 274 -3.73 -14.43 5.05
C THR A 274 -4.60 -15.29 5.97
N PHE A 275 -5.48 -14.66 6.77
CA PHE A 275 -6.39 -15.36 7.64
C PHE A 275 -7.36 -16.23 6.84
N GLY A 276 -7.93 -15.69 5.77
CA GLY A 276 -8.81 -16.44 4.88
C GLY A 276 -8.08 -17.58 4.16
N LEU A 277 -6.86 -17.37 3.64
CA LEU A 277 -6.08 -18.43 3.01
C LEU A 277 -5.71 -19.56 3.97
N ILE A 278 -5.47 -19.26 5.25
CA ILE A 278 -5.23 -20.29 6.28
C ILE A 278 -6.51 -21.06 6.60
N ILE A 279 -7.65 -20.39 6.76
CA ILE A 279 -8.93 -21.03 7.08
C ILE A 279 -9.42 -21.88 5.91
N PHE A 280 -9.32 -21.39 4.69
CA PHE A 280 -9.82 -22.05 3.50
C PHE A 280 -8.72 -22.80 2.71
N SER A 281 -7.63 -23.17 3.37
CA SER A 281 -6.48 -23.85 2.77
C SER A 281 -6.84 -25.16 2.05
N ASP A 282 -7.85 -25.88 2.53
CA ASP A 282 -8.42 -27.08 1.90
C ASP A 282 -9.04 -26.81 0.53
N LYS A 283 -9.54 -25.59 0.27
CA LYS A 283 -10.13 -25.17 -1.01
C LYS A 283 -9.08 -24.82 -2.08
N ILE A 284 -7.85 -24.55 -1.67
CA ILE A 284 -6.75 -24.17 -2.58
C ILE A 284 -6.20 -25.38 -3.33
N ASN A 285 -6.44 -26.59 -2.86
CA ASN A 285 -5.95 -27.82 -3.48
C ASN A 285 -6.34 -27.92 -4.96
N GLY A 286 -5.37 -28.25 -5.80
CA GLY A 286 -5.53 -28.38 -7.24
C GLY A 286 -4.51 -29.33 -7.84
N LYS A 287 -4.85 -29.98 -8.96
CA LYS A 287 -3.97 -30.94 -9.65
C LYS A 287 -2.69 -30.26 -10.17
N ASN A 288 -2.82 -29.04 -10.70
CA ASN A 288 -1.72 -28.30 -11.32
C ASN A 288 -1.41 -27.01 -10.55
N TYR A 289 -0.16 -26.51 -10.68
CA TYR A 289 0.30 -25.26 -10.09
C TYR A 289 -0.59 -24.07 -10.48
N PHE A 290 -0.92 -23.91 -11.75
CA PHE A 290 -1.75 -22.80 -12.24
C PHE A 290 -3.15 -22.79 -11.64
N ILE A 291 -3.76 -23.99 -11.44
CA ILE A 291 -5.06 -24.12 -10.76
C ILE A 291 -4.95 -23.68 -9.31
N LYS A 292 -3.87 -24.01 -8.61
CA LYS A 292 -3.61 -23.53 -7.24
C LYS A 292 -3.46 -22.02 -7.20
N VAL A 293 -2.69 -21.43 -8.10
CA VAL A 293 -2.51 -19.98 -8.22
C VAL A 293 -3.85 -19.28 -8.47
N PHE A 294 -4.64 -19.80 -9.44
CA PHE A 294 -5.97 -19.25 -9.73
C PHE A 294 -6.90 -19.30 -8.52
N LYS A 295 -7.00 -20.45 -7.85
CA LYS A 295 -7.85 -20.62 -6.66
C LYS A 295 -7.39 -19.69 -5.51
N THR A 296 -6.09 -19.62 -5.27
CA THR A 296 -5.53 -18.71 -4.27
C THR A 296 -5.87 -17.26 -4.61
N SER A 297 -5.71 -16.88 -5.88
CA SER A 297 -6.01 -15.53 -6.35
C SER A 297 -7.51 -15.21 -6.25
N LEU A 298 -8.37 -16.16 -6.62
CA LEU A 298 -9.83 -16.00 -6.52
C LEU A 298 -10.27 -15.82 -5.05
N ILE A 299 -9.76 -16.64 -4.12
CA ILE A 299 -10.05 -16.51 -2.68
C ILE A 299 -9.56 -15.16 -2.18
N SER A 300 -8.32 -14.76 -2.52
CA SER A 300 -7.75 -13.48 -2.11
C SER A 300 -8.53 -12.29 -2.69
N PHE A 301 -8.97 -12.39 -3.93
CA PHE A 301 -9.80 -11.39 -4.60
C PHE A 301 -11.14 -11.22 -3.90
N LEU A 302 -11.88 -12.31 -3.68
CA LEU A 302 -13.17 -12.26 -2.99
C LEU A 302 -13.05 -11.66 -1.58
N LEU A 303 -12.06 -12.08 -0.81
CA LEU A 303 -11.80 -11.52 0.53
C LEU A 303 -11.37 -10.05 0.48
N GLY A 304 -10.73 -9.62 -0.60
CA GLY A 304 -10.27 -8.26 -0.82
C GLY A 304 -11.37 -7.29 -1.27
N ILE A 305 -12.46 -7.79 -1.88
CA ILE A 305 -13.53 -6.95 -2.43
C ILE A 305 -14.08 -5.95 -1.40
N PRO A 306 -14.46 -6.33 -0.16
CA PRO A 306 -15.02 -5.37 0.78
C PRO A 306 -14.03 -4.25 1.16
N ILE A 307 -12.72 -4.55 1.24
CA ILE A 307 -11.68 -3.56 1.50
C ILE A 307 -11.54 -2.62 0.29
N SER A 308 -11.60 -3.17 -0.95
CA SER A 308 -11.55 -2.38 -2.19
C SER A 308 -12.73 -1.41 -2.27
N ILE A 309 -13.93 -1.85 -1.92
CA ILE A 309 -15.13 -1.02 -1.90
C ILE A 309 -14.96 0.16 -0.94
N LEU A 310 -14.43 -0.07 0.26
CA LEU A 310 -14.26 0.98 1.26
C LEU A 310 -13.20 2.03 0.90
N ASN A 311 -12.15 1.62 0.17
CA ASN A 311 -10.97 2.48 0.01
C ASN A 311 -10.74 2.95 -1.43
N PHE A 312 -11.15 2.17 -2.43
CA PHE A 312 -10.88 2.46 -3.85
C PHE A 312 -12.16 2.65 -4.65
N HIS A 313 -13.32 2.18 -4.14
CA HIS A 313 -14.62 2.27 -4.79
C HIS A 313 -14.67 1.62 -6.18
N GLU A 314 -13.71 0.76 -6.47
CA GLU A 314 -13.55 0.07 -7.75
C GLU A 314 -12.97 -1.33 -7.52
N ILE A 315 -13.40 -2.27 -8.34
CA ILE A 315 -12.83 -3.60 -8.44
C ILE A 315 -12.60 -3.97 -9.90
N ASN A 316 -11.52 -4.70 -10.17
CA ASN A 316 -11.23 -5.24 -11.49
C ASN A 316 -11.47 -6.76 -11.48
N LEU A 317 -12.55 -7.22 -12.13
CA LEU A 317 -12.97 -8.63 -12.13
C LEU A 317 -11.99 -9.57 -12.83
N ILE A 318 -11.13 -9.05 -13.71
CA ILE A 318 -10.13 -9.86 -14.42
C ILE A 318 -8.87 -10.13 -13.58
N SER A 319 -8.69 -9.40 -12.45
CA SER A 319 -7.48 -9.52 -11.61
C SER A 319 -7.12 -10.95 -11.21
N PRO A 320 -8.06 -11.86 -10.85
CA PRO A 320 -7.71 -13.24 -10.52
C PRO A 320 -7.09 -14.00 -11.69
N ILE A 321 -7.49 -13.69 -12.92
CA ILE A 321 -6.96 -14.30 -14.14
C ILE A 321 -5.58 -13.73 -14.45
N LEU A 322 -5.41 -12.40 -14.35
CA LEU A 322 -4.12 -11.74 -14.54
C LEU A 322 -3.05 -12.27 -13.58
N ASN A 323 -3.44 -12.60 -12.36
CA ASN A 323 -2.54 -13.18 -11.38
C ASN A 323 -1.98 -14.55 -11.78
N ILE A 324 -2.64 -15.28 -12.68
CA ILE A 324 -2.09 -16.55 -13.22
C ILE A 324 -0.79 -16.29 -13.98
N ILE A 325 -0.69 -15.12 -14.62
CA ILE A 325 0.49 -14.69 -15.40
C ILE A 325 1.48 -13.94 -14.50
N PHE A 326 1.01 -12.88 -13.83
CA PHE A 326 1.89 -11.96 -13.11
C PHE A 326 2.51 -12.56 -11.84
N VAL A 327 1.77 -13.40 -11.09
CA VAL A 327 2.32 -14.00 -9.86
C VAL A 327 3.51 -14.93 -10.15
N PRO A 328 3.43 -15.91 -11.08
CA PRO A 328 4.59 -16.72 -11.42
C PRO A 328 5.74 -15.90 -12.03
N PHE A 329 5.41 -14.94 -12.91
CA PHE A 329 6.41 -14.11 -13.57
C PHE A 329 7.22 -13.29 -12.57
N ILE A 330 6.55 -12.62 -11.64
CA ILE A 330 7.24 -11.85 -10.60
C ILE A 330 7.95 -12.76 -9.59
N SER A 331 7.31 -13.86 -9.16
CA SER A 331 7.86 -14.71 -8.11
C SER A 331 9.07 -15.53 -8.57
N PHE A 332 9.06 -16.07 -9.79
CA PHE A 332 10.11 -16.98 -10.25
C PHE A 332 11.14 -16.35 -11.16
N ILE A 333 10.81 -15.20 -11.78
CA ILE A 333 11.73 -14.52 -12.70
C ILE A 333 12.19 -13.20 -12.08
N ILE A 334 11.30 -12.23 -11.90
CA ILE A 334 11.68 -10.85 -11.55
C ILE A 334 12.33 -10.78 -10.18
N PHE A 335 11.70 -11.35 -9.14
CA PHE A 335 12.19 -11.22 -7.77
C PHE A 335 13.52 -11.97 -7.55
N PRO A 336 13.71 -13.24 -7.97
CA PRO A 336 15.01 -13.88 -7.89
C PRO A 336 16.07 -13.16 -8.72
N LEU A 337 15.73 -12.72 -9.92
CA LEU A 337 16.65 -11.99 -10.79
C LEU A 337 17.05 -10.64 -10.19
N SER A 338 16.16 -9.96 -9.45
CA SER A 338 16.51 -8.73 -8.72
C SER A 338 17.62 -8.95 -7.69
N ILE A 339 17.58 -10.08 -6.97
CA ILE A 339 18.62 -10.46 -6.00
C ILE A 339 19.94 -10.77 -6.72
N ILE A 340 19.87 -11.52 -7.82
CA ILE A 340 21.05 -11.88 -8.60
C ILE A 340 21.68 -10.63 -9.22
N THR A 341 20.88 -9.73 -9.80
CA THR A 341 21.36 -8.47 -10.40
C THR A 341 21.98 -7.54 -9.37
N PHE A 342 21.47 -7.52 -8.15
CA PHE A 342 22.08 -6.77 -7.04
C PHE A 342 23.50 -7.30 -6.72
N VAL A 343 23.71 -8.63 -6.77
CA VAL A 343 25.03 -9.25 -6.54
C VAL A 343 25.93 -9.11 -7.76
N PHE A 344 25.37 -9.30 -8.98
CA PHE A 344 26.06 -9.25 -10.25
C PHE A 344 25.48 -8.18 -11.18
N PRO A 345 25.90 -6.91 -11.06
CA PRO A 345 25.35 -5.77 -11.82
C PRO A 345 25.33 -5.94 -13.35
N PRO A 346 26.27 -6.67 -14.01
CA PRO A 346 26.22 -6.89 -15.46
C PRO A 346 24.93 -7.56 -15.96
N LEU A 347 24.19 -8.29 -15.07
CA LEU A 347 22.90 -8.89 -15.42
C LEU A 347 21.73 -7.89 -15.49
N SER A 348 22.00 -6.61 -15.26
CA SER A 348 20.98 -5.55 -15.38
C SER A 348 20.30 -5.49 -16.75
N CYS A 349 21.03 -5.80 -17.83
CA CYS A 349 20.45 -5.85 -19.16
C CYS A 349 19.35 -6.92 -19.26
N ILE A 350 19.60 -8.13 -18.74
CA ILE A 350 18.61 -9.22 -18.72
C ILE A 350 17.45 -8.85 -17.78
N PHE A 351 17.74 -8.27 -16.64
CA PHE A 351 16.70 -7.84 -15.69
C PHE A 351 15.78 -6.78 -16.32
N ASN A 352 16.36 -5.75 -16.97
CA ASN A 352 15.57 -4.72 -17.65
C ASN A 352 14.74 -5.28 -18.82
N PHE A 353 15.24 -6.27 -19.56
CA PHE A 353 14.47 -6.96 -20.58
C PHE A 353 13.17 -7.56 -19.99
N PHE A 354 13.26 -8.27 -18.89
CA PHE A 354 12.09 -8.83 -18.24
C PHE A 354 11.18 -7.76 -17.59
N ILE A 355 11.75 -6.68 -17.09
CA ILE A 355 10.95 -5.53 -16.59
C ILE A 355 10.15 -4.90 -17.74
N ASN A 356 10.75 -4.68 -18.90
CA ASN A 356 10.07 -4.11 -20.07
C ASN A 356 8.90 -5.01 -20.52
N ILE A 357 9.08 -6.34 -20.48
CA ILE A 357 7.98 -7.29 -20.74
C ILE A 357 6.86 -7.13 -19.70
N LEU A 358 7.22 -7.02 -18.43
CA LEU A 358 6.25 -6.85 -17.33
C LEU A 358 5.43 -5.58 -17.49
N GLU A 359 6.09 -4.45 -17.78
CA GLU A 359 5.45 -3.16 -18.02
C GLU A 359 4.57 -3.20 -19.27
N GLY A 360 5.08 -3.74 -20.38
CA GLY A 360 4.33 -3.90 -21.62
C GLY A 360 3.07 -4.74 -21.45
N LEU A 361 3.15 -5.88 -20.75
CA LEU A 361 1.99 -6.69 -20.40
C LEU A 361 1.00 -5.90 -19.53
N SER A 362 1.49 -5.14 -18.55
CA SER A 362 0.61 -4.35 -17.69
C SER A 362 -0.11 -3.24 -18.46
N ILE A 363 0.57 -2.56 -19.35
CA ILE A 363 -0.03 -1.52 -20.22
C ILE A 363 -1.07 -2.16 -21.14
N PHE A 364 -0.75 -3.29 -21.78
CA PHE A 364 -1.67 -4.03 -22.64
C PHE A 364 -2.99 -4.36 -21.92
N PHE A 365 -2.91 -4.98 -20.75
CA PHE A 365 -4.10 -5.34 -19.97
C PHE A 365 -4.83 -4.14 -19.37
N ASN A 366 -4.16 -3.04 -19.12
CA ASN A 366 -4.81 -1.81 -18.63
C ASN A 366 -5.79 -1.22 -19.63
N ASN A 367 -5.59 -1.46 -20.92
CA ASN A 367 -6.49 -0.99 -21.98
C ASN A 367 -7.81 -1.76 -22.00
N ILE A 368 -7.90 -2.89 -21.29
CA ILE A 368 -9.12 -3.69 -21.17
C ILE A 368 -9.95 -3.15 -20.00
N THR A 369 -10.74 -2.11 -20.24
CA THR A 369 -11.51 -1.40 -19.20
C THR A 369 -12.86 -2.03 -18.86
N TYR A 370 -13.39 -2.92 -19.70
CA TYR A 370 -14.76 -3.49 -19.59
C TYR A 370 -15.03 -4.26 -18.30
N PHE A 371 -14.00 -4.75 -17.62
CA PHE A 371 -14.14 -5.57 -16.41
C PHE A 371 -13.98 -4.80 -15.10
N LYS A 372 -13.93 -3.46 -15.16
CA LYS A 372 -13.89 -2.61 -13.98
C LYS A 372 -15.29 -2.27 -13.50
N LEU A 373 -15.59 -2.56 -12.24
CA LEU A 373 -16.84 -2.18 -11.61
C LEU A 373 -16.59 -1.06 -10.61
N VAL A 374 -17.25 0.07 -10.83
CA VAL A 374 -17.32 1.17 -9.85
C VAL A 374 -18.45 0.86 -8.89
N LEU A 375 -18.17 0.93 -7.60
CA LEU A 375 -19.07 0.57 -6.51
C LEU A 375 -19.15 1.75 -5.54
N LYS A 376 -20.34 2.29 -5.35
CA LYS A 376 -20.59 3.40 -4.42
C LYS A 376 -20.07 3.08 -3.03
N HIS A 377 -19.60 4.09 -2.31
CA HIS A 377 -19.26 3.92 -0.89
C HIS A 377 -20.49 3.45 -0.09
N VAL A 378 -20.28 2.48 0.76
CA VAL A 378 -21.33 1.92 1.63
C VAL A 378 -20.87 1.89 3.08
N ASN A 379 -21.83 1.87 3.99
CA ASN A 379 -21.53 1.78 5.40
C ASN A 379 -21.04 0.37 5.82
N LEU A 380 -20.54 0.25 7.03
CA LEU A 380 -19.95 -0.98 7.53
C LEU A 380 -20.94 -2.16 7.55
N PHE A 381 -22.26 -1.92 7.64
CA PHE A 381 -23.26 -2.99 7.62
C PHE A 381 -23.21 -3.79 6.30
N TYR A 382 -23.11 -3.09 5.16
CA TYR A 382 -22.98 -3.76 3.85
C TYR A 382 -21.66 -4.52 3.72
N ILE A 383 -20.60 -4.01 4.34
CA ILE A 383 -19.29 -4.70 4.36
C ILE A 383 -19.39 -6.03 5.13
N PHE A 384 -20.09 -6.04 6.26
CA PHE A 384 -20.38 -7.28 6.99
C PHE A 384 -21.23 -8.24 6.16
N LEU A 385 -22.22 -7.74 5.41
CA LEU A 385 -23.04 -8.55 4.51
C LEU A 385 -22.18 -9.23 3.42
N TYR A 386 -21.25 -8.50 2.82
CA TYR A 386 -20.30 -9.06 1.84
C TYR A 386 -19.47 -10.19 2.47
N TYR A 387 -18.86 -9.96 3.63
CA TYR A 387 -18.08 -11.02 4.30
C TYR A 387 -18.94 -12.20 4.71
N PHE A 388 -20.17 -11.97 5.12
CA PHE A 388 -21.12 -13.03 5.44
C PHE A 388 -21.36 -13.93 4.23
N VAL A 389 -21.71 -13.36 3.07
CA VAL A 389 -21.95 -14.12 1.85
C VAL A 389 -20.69 -14.83 1.37
N ILE A 390 -19.53 -14.16 1.40
CA ILE A 390 -18.23 -14.75 1.04
C ILE A 390 -17.92 -15.97 1.92
N THR A 391 -18.19 -15.88 3.22
CA THR A 391 -18.02 -17.01 4.14
C THR A 391 -18.90 -18.20 3.74
N PHE A 392 -20.16 -17.96 3.35
CA PHE A 392 -21.04 -19.03 2.85
C PHE A 392 -20.57 -19.62 1.51
N ILE A 393 -20.02 -18.82 0.61
CA ILE A 393 -19.40 -19.31 -0.63
C ILE A 393 -18.34 -20.37 -0.28
N PHE A 394 -17.40 -20.04 0.59
CA PHE A 394 -16.32 -20.96 0.92
C PHE A 394 -16.75 -22.14 1.80
N TYR A 395 -17.68 -21.94 2.73
CA TYR A 395 -18.11 -23.01 3.63
C TYR A 395 -19.02 -24.02 2.95
N LYS A 396 -20.04 -23.57 2.21
CA LYS A 396 -21.05 -24.43 1.60
C LYS A 396 -20.71 -24.84 0.16
N ASN A 397 -19.91 -24.04 -0.57
CA ASN A 397 -19.49 -24.25 -1.96
C ASN A 397 -20.65 -24.61 -2.90
N LYS A 398 -21.80 -23.91 -2.76
CA LYS A 398 -23.00 -24.12 -3.60
C LYS A 398 -23.17 -22.93 -4.56
N VAL A 399 -23.52 -23.21 -5.82
CA VAL A 399 -23.70 -22.20 -6.88
C VAL A 399 -24.62 -21.06 -6.45
N LYS A 400 -25.69 -21.33 -5.70
CA LYS A 400 -26.61 -20.29 -5.21
C LYS A 400 -25.94 -19.14 -4.46
N TYR A 401 -24.85 -19.37 -3.71
CA TYR A 401 -24.15 -18.31 -2.99
C TYR A 401 -23.26 -17.46 -3.90
N TYR A 402 -22.71 -18.04 -4.97
CA TYR A 402 -22.03 -17.27 -6.02
C TYR A 402 -23.01 -16.39 -6.78
N VAL A 403 -24.19 -16.93 -7.13
CA VAL A 403 -25.26 -16.15 -7.77
C VAL A 403 -25.74 -15.02 -6.86
N LEU A 404 -25.96 -15.30 -5.57
CA LEU A 404 -26.34 -14.29 -4.58
C LEU A 404 -25.27 -13.19 -4.49
N PHE A 405 -24.00 -13.56 -4.47
CA PHE A 405 -22.90 -12.59 -4.43
C PHE A 405 -22.86 -11.71 -5.68
N LEU A 406 -22.99 -12.29 -6.87
CA LEU A 406 -23.07 -11.54 -8.12
C LEU A 406 -24.29 -10.62 -8.15
N PHE A 407 -25.43 -11.08 -7.67
CA PHE A 407 -26.65 -10.29 -7.58
C PHE A 407 -26.45 -9.06 -6.68
N ILE A 408 -25.82 -9.24 -5.49
CA ILE A 408 -25.49 -8.12 -4.59
C ILE A 408 -24.53 -7.15 -5.29
N LEU A 409 -23.52 -7.63 -6.02
CA LEU A 409 -22.61 -6.77 -6.76
C LEU A 409 -23.31 -5.96 -7.85
N ILE A 410 -24.23 -6.59 -8.60
CA ILE A 410 -24.98 -5.93 -9.66
C ILE A 410 -25.89 -4.84 -9.07
N ILE A 411 -26.65 -5.14 -8.01
CA ILE A 411 -27.49 -4.15 -7.32
C ILE A 411 -26.61 -2.99 -6.81
N HIS A 412 -25.49 -3.32 -6.16
CA HIS A 412 -24.60 -2.31 -5.60
C HIS A 412 -24.02 -1.39 -6.68
N SER A 413 -23.59 -1.93 -7.82
CA SER A 413 -23.04 -1.14 -8.93
C SER A 413 -24.08 -0.25 -9.62
N ASN A 414 -25.36 -0.52 -9.40
CA ASN A 414 -26.48 0.21 -9.99
C ASN A 414 -27.37 0.94 -8.95
N ILE A 415 -26.90 1.06 -7.70
CA ILE A 415 -27.69 1.62 -6.60
C ILE A 415 -28.10 3.07 -6.86
N ASN A 416 -27.34 3.82 -7.67
CA ASN A 416 -27.67 5.20 -8.03
C ASN A 416 -28.93 5.33 -8.89
N TYR A 417 -29.29 4.31 -9.66
CA TYR A 417 -30.54 4.32 -10.45
C TYR A 417 -31.81 4.22 -9.58
N ILE A 418 -31.66 3.74 -8.34
CA ILE A 418 -32.77 3.65 -7.37
C ILE A 418 -32.87 4.92 -6.54
N ASN A 419 -31.80 5.73 -6.49
CA ASN A 419 -31.73 6.91 -5.65
C ASN A 419 -32.53 8.08 -6.27
N SER A 420 -33.55 8.54 -5.58
CA SER A 420 -34.42 9.65 -6.02
C SER A 420 -33.95 11.03 -5.57
N ASN A 421 -32.82 11.11 -4.87
CA ASN A 421 -32.34 12.39 -4.34
C ASN A 421 -31.51 13.14 -5.39
N PHE A 422 -31.64 14.47 -5.35
CA PHE A 422 -30.77 15.43 -6.00
C PHE A 422 -29.61 15.76 -5.05
N TYR A 423 -28.38 15.81 -5.56
CA TYR A 423 -27.22 16.25 -4.79
C TYR A 423 -26.46 17.34 -5.52
N LEU A 424 -26.10 18.37 -4.79
CA LEU A 424 -25.17 19.40 -5.19
C LEU A 424 -24.02 19.38 -4.20
N THR A 425 -22.81 19.13 -4.68
CA THR A 425 -21.62 18.98 -3.83
C THR A 425 -20.51 19.89 -4.31
N MET A 426 -20.03 20.77 -3.44
CA MET A 426 -18.81 21.53 -3.65
C MET A 426 -17.61 20.67 -3.18
N LEU A 427 -16.68 20.41 -4.08
CA LEU A 427 -15.49 19.63 -3.78
C LEU A 427 -14.38 20.54 -3.26
N ASP A 428 -13.77 20.19 -2.14
CA ASP A 428 -12.52 20.80 -1.72
C ASP A 428 -11.39 20.29 -2.61
N VAL A 429 -11.05 21.08 -3.60
CA VAL A 429 -9.94 20.82 -4.54
C VAL A 429 -8.67 21.58 -4.16
N GLY A 430 -8.74 22.35 -3.06
CA GLY A 430 -7.64 23.15 -2.49
C GLY A 430 -7.49 24.51 -3.13
N GLN A 431 -7.33 24.61 -4.44
CA GLN A 431 -7.30 25.87 -5.20
C GLN A 431 -8.25 25.74 -6.37
N GLY A 432 -9.03 26.81 -6.62
CA GLY A 432 -10.10 26.84 -7.63
C GLY A 432 -11.39 26.18 -7.13
N ASP A 433 -12.36 26.09 -8.02
CA ASP A 433 -13.70 25.58 -7.75
C ASP A 433 -13.93 24.23 -8.44
N SER A 434 -14.81 23.42 -7.85
CA SER A 434 -15.32 22.21 -8.50
C SER A 434 -16.65 21.84 -7.88
N ILE A 435 -17.70 21.81 -8.69
CA ILE A 435 -19.07 21.54 -8.26
C ILE A 435 -19.61 20.33 -8.99
N LEU A 436 -20.04 19.32 -8.23
CA LEU A 436 -20.70 18.14 -8.77
C LEU A 436 -22.21 18.23 -8.55
N ILE A 437 -22.98 18.06 -9.61
CA ILE A 437 -24.44 17.98 -9.61
C ILE A 437 -24.83 16.56 -10.02
N GLU A 438 -25.54 15.86 -9.13
CA GLU A 438 -26.06 14.52 -9.37
C GLU A 438 -27.59 14.60 -9.40
N LEU A 439 -28.21 14.33 -10.55
CA LEU A 439 -29.67 14.29 -10.69
C LEU A 439 -30.23 12.92 -10.24
N PRO A 440 -31.51 12.88 -9.82
CA PRO A 440 -32.19 11.67 -9.39
C PRO A 440 -32.06 10.54 -10.40
N HIS A 441 -32.05 9.29 -9.90
CA HIS A 441 -32.01 8.08 -10.72
C HIS A 441 -30.81 7.98 -11.66
N ASN A 442 -29.69 8.67 -11.30
CA ASN A 442 -28.48 8.74 -12.12
C ASN A 442 -28.79 9.22 -13.56
N SER A 443 -29.80 10.10 -13.70
CA SER A 443 -30.24 10.59 -15.01
C SER A 443 -29.18 11.46 -15.67
N LEU A 444 -28.52 12.34 -14.91
CA LEU A 444 -27.40 13.17 -15.36
C LEU A 444 -26.42 13.44 -14.22
N ASN A 445 -25.14 13.44 -14.55
CA ASN A 445 -24.03 13.83 -13.68
C ASN A 445 -23.28 14.99 -14.36
N ILE A 446 -23.30 16.16 -13.76
CA ILE A 446 -22.70 17.38 -14.30
C ILE A 446 -21.54 17.78 -13.39
N LEU A 447 -20.40 18.06 -13.97
CA LEU A 447 -19.25 18.62 -13.26
C LEU A 447 -19.00 20.03 -13.78
N ILE A 448 -18.99 21.00 -12.88
CA ILE A 448 -18.68 22.41 -13.18
C ILE A 448 -17.30 22.65 -12.59
N ASP A 449 -16.36 23.01 -13.42
CA ASP A 449 -14.94 23.18 -13.14
C ASP A 449 -14.27 21.95 -12.47
N THR A 450 -12.97 21.90 -12.52
CA THR A 450 -12.23 20.70 -12.05
C THR A 450 -11.22 21.02 -10.95
N GLY A 451 -11.07 22.31 -10.63
CA GLY A 451 -9.94 22.80 -9.88
C GLY A 451 -8.63 22.61 -10.66
N GLY A 452 -7.69 23.48 -10.48
CA GLY A 452 -6.44 23.44 -11.22
C GLY A 452 -5.24 23.75 -10.34
N LYS A 453 -4.08 23.47 -10.87
CA LYS A 453 -2.82 23.88 -10.29
C LYS A 453 -1.95 24.46 -11.37
N PHE A 454 -1.39 25.64 -11.12
CA PHE A 454 -0.44 26.26 -12.04
C PHE A 454 0.72 25.29 -12.34
N LYS A 455 0.91 24.97 -13.62
CA LYS A 455 2.13 24.32 -14.10
C LYS A 455 3.13 25.43 -14.41
N TYR A 456 4.09 25.60 -13.50
CA TYR A 456 5.26 26.40 -13.87
C TYR A 456 6.12 25.59 -14.86
N ASN A 457 6.67 26.27 -15.87
CA ASN A 457 7.74 25.68 -16.68
C ASN A 457 8.93 25.42 -15.75
N ASN A 458 9.02 24.20 -15.26
CA ASN A 458 10.09 23.81 -14.36
C ASN A 458 11.33 23.44 -15.17
N ASP A 459 12.48 23.87 -14.69
CA ASP A 459 13.77 23.35 -15.12
C ASP A 459 13.76 21.81 -15.06
N VAL A 460 14.54 21.14 -15.91
CA VAL A 460 14.55 19.66 -16.02
C VAL A 460 14.80 18.97 -14.67
N TRP A 461 15.66 19.55 -13.83
CA TRP A 461 15.99 19.00 -12.50
C TRP A 461 14.85 19.10 -11.48
N LYS A 462 13.83 19.93 -11.73
CA LYS A 462 12.63 20.10 -10.86
C LYS A 462 11.49 19.16 -11.26
N VAL A 463 11.59 18.48 -12.39
CA VAL A 463 10.52 17.60 -12.89
C VAL A 463 10.33 16.43 -11.93
N LYS A 464 9.12 16.29 -11.41
CA LYS A 464 8.73 15.20 -10.50
C LYS A 464 8.31 13.97 -11.28
N LYS A 465 8.71 12.79 -10.83
CA LYS A 465 8.25 11.50 -11.37
C LYS A 465 6.76 11.30 -11.15
N LYS A 466 6.21 11.96 -10.13
CA LYS A 466 4.81 11.94 -9.76
C LYS A 466 4.22 13.34 -9.82
N GLU A 467 3.63 13.70 -10.95
CA GLU A 467 2.86 14.94 -11.03
C GLU A 467 1.56 14.79 -10.22
N TYR A 468 1.32 15.73 -9.32
CA TYR A 468 0.06 15.81 -8.62
C TYR A 468 -0.99 16.42 -9.56
N SER A 469 -2.04 15.64 -9.86
CA SER A 469 -3.22 16.11 -10.57
C SER A 469 -4.40 16.09 -9.62
N ILE A 470 -5.14 17.19 -9.55
CA ILE A 470 -6.37 17.30 -8.75
C ILE A 470 -7.39 16.26 -9.22
N ALA A 471 -7.56 16.15 -10.54
CA ALA A 471 -8.48 15.18 -11.13
C ALA A 471 -8.17 13.74 -10.65
N SER A 472 -6.92 13.30 -10.74
CA SER A 472 -6.55 11.93 -10.34
C SER A 472 -6.53 11.70 -8.83
N SER A 473 -6.30 12.75 -8.04
CA SER A 473 -6.13 12.65 -6.59
C SER A 473 -7.42 12.92 -5.80
N ILE A 474 -8.33 13.75 -6.33
CA ILE A 474 -9.53 14.20 -5.65
C ILE A 474 -10.78 13.87 -6.46
N THR A 475 -10.92 14.44 -7.68
CA THR A 475 -12.18 14.40 -8.43
C THR A 475 -12.58 12.98 -8.83
N ILE A 476 -11.70 12.24 -9.51
CA ILE A 476 -11.98 10.86 -9.96
C ILE A 476 -12.25 9.92 -8.77
N PRO A 477 -11.43 9.89 -7.70
CA PRO A 477 -11.74 9.07 -6.53
C PRO A 477 -13.07 9.44 -5.86
N TYR A 478 -13.41 10.74 -5.80
CA TYR A 478 -14.70 11.18 -5.26
C TYR A 478 -15.86 10.68 -6.12
N LEU A 479 -15.81 10.86 -7.44
CA LEU A 479 -16.82 10.36 -8.37
C LEU A 479 -17.03 8.84 -8.21
N LYS A 480 -15.93 8.07 -8.11
CA LYS A 480 -16.00 6.63 -7.84
C LYS A 480 -16.68 6.35 -6.49
N SER A 481 -16.40 7.14 -5.45
CA SER A 481 -17.04 6.97 -4.13
C SER A 481 -18.54 7.21 -4.17
N ARG A 482 -19.00 8.05 -5.10
CA ARG A 482 -20.43 8.29 -5.39
C ARG A 482 -21.04 7.23 -6.31
N GLY A 483 -20.24 6.30 -6.86
CA GLY A 483 -20.67 5.29 -7.81
C GLY A 483 -20.90 5.84 -9.21
N ILE A 484 -20.35 7.02 -9.52
CA ILE A 484 -20.46 7.67 -10.82
C ILE A 484 -19.41 7.06 -11.76
N LYS A 485 -19.88 6.53 -12.88
CA LYS A 485 -19.05 5.88 -13.90
C LYS A 485 -18.71 6.82 -15.06
N LYS A 486 -19.55 7.85 -15.27
CA LYS A 486 -19.46 8.79 -16.39
C LYS A 486 -19.99 10.15 -15.94
N ILE A 487 -19.31 11.20 -16.40
CA ILE A 487 -19.80 12.56 -16.37
C ILE A 487 -20.50 12.82 -17.72
N ASP A 488 -21.72 13.32 -17.68
CA ASP A 488 -22.51 13.62 -18.88
C ASP A 488 -22.17 14.98 -19.44
N TYR A 489 -21.98 15.97 -18.56
CA TYR A 489 -21.57 17.32 -18.94
C TYR A 489 -20.42 17.80 -18.07
N LEU A 490 -19.38 18.31 -18.69
CA LEU A 490 -18.31 19.07 -18.08
C LEU A 490 -18.46 20.53 -18.52
N ILE A 491 -18.68 21.42 -17.57
CA ILE A 491 -18.81 22.83 -17.81
C ILE A 491 -17.57 23.51 -17.26
N LEU A 492 -16.85 24.24 -18.10
CA LEU A 492 -15.73 25.07 -17.70
C LEU A 492 -16.22 26.53 -17.74
N THR A 493 -16.12 27.23 -16.62
CA THR A 493 -16.61 28.59 -16.49
C THR A 493 -15.72 29.59 -17.21
N HIS A 494 -14.39 29.32 -17.18
CA HIS A 494 -13.41 30.15 -17.88
C HIS A 494 -12.11 29.35 -18.11
N GLY A 495 -11.15 29.94 -18.83
CA GLY A 495 -9.96 29.23 -19.30
C GLY A 495 -8.73 29.34 -18.41
N ASP A 496 -8.87 29.73 -17.14
CA ASP A 496 -7.76 29.83 -16.21
C ASP A 496 -7.33 28.46 -15.67
N TYR A 497 -6.10 28.36 -15.21
CA TYR A 497 -5.51 27.06 -14.80
C TYR A 497 -6.12 26.48 -13.51
N ASP A 498 -6.92 27.22 -12.79
CA ASP A 498 -7.56 26.81 -11.53
C ASP A 498 -9.04 26.38 -11.70
N HIS A 499 -9.50 26.21 -12.97
CA HIS A 499 -10.85 25.77 -13.33
C HIS A 499 -10.95 24.54 -14.25
#